data_428b25987d98a303419923fdcd7cfd80
#
_entry.id   428b25987d98a303419923fdcd7cfd80
#
_cell.length_a   1.000
_cell.length_b   1.000
_cell.length_c   1.000
_cell.angle_alpha   90.00
_cell.angle_beta   90.00
_cell.angle_gamma   90.00
#
_symmetry.space_group_name_H-M   'P 1'
#
loop_
_entity.id
_entity.type
_entity.pdbx_description
1 polymer ?
#
loop_
_entity_poly.entity_id
_entity_poly.type
_entity_poly.pdbx_seq_one_letter_code
_entity_poly.pdbx_strand_id
1 'polypeptide(L)'
;MTKRIKLVCKFFGLIVAIFLFMTGNAMAYEEPDYKLIKATDVYEIRQYQDRLAVQTMQTSGQNGAFRRLFKYISGSNESSSKIAMTVPVLQSNNDNSSAMIFFLPKSFTKQSAPTPDADNIELITVKGGFYAVIKYSGRSTSKNYNKHSALLKGALGKANIPTIGDPLMATYNGPFTLPFLKRNEAMYRVDWK
;
A
#
# COMPACT_ATOMS: atom_id res chain seq x y z
N MET A 1 6.71 -42.82 39.47
CA MET A 1 7.29 -41.62 38.76
C MET A 1 7.03 -41.59 37.24
N THR A 2 6.62 -42.64 36.60
CA THR A 2 6.50 -42.80 35.13
C THR A 2 5.21 -42.30 34.47
N LYS A 3 4.06 -42.29 35.20
CA LYS A 3 2.77 -41.84 34.60
C LYS A 3 2.65 -40.33 34.42
N ARG A 4 3.26 -39.51 35.31
CA ARG A 4 3.20 -38.02 35.21
C ARG A 4 4.06 -37.48 34.06
N ILE A 5 5.20 -38.11 33.78
CA ILE A 5 6.10 -37.68 32.66
C ILE A 5 5.42 -37.95 31.30
N LYS A 6 4.72 -39.10 31.14
CA LYS A 6 3.99 -39.41 29.88
C LYS A 6 2.82 -38.46 29.63
N LEU A 7 2.17 -37.92 30.69
CA LEU A 7 1.09 -36.96 30.54
C LEU A 7 1.62 -35.58 30.11
N VAL A 8 2.73 -35.11 30.68
CA VAL A 8 3.37 -33.84 30.33
C VAL A 8 3.86 -33.85 28.87
N CYS A 9 4.49 -34.94 28.43
CA CYS A 9 4.92 -35.06 27.02
C CYS A 9 3.74 -35.08 26.03
N LYS A 10 2.58 -35.67 26.38
CA LYS A 10 1.37 -35.64 25.54
C LYS A 10 0.78 -34.23 25.45
N PHE A 11 0.76 -33.47 26.56
CA PHE A 11 0.28 -32.07 26.55
C PHE A 11 1.23 -31.15 25.78
N PHE A 12 2.53 -31.35 25.90
CA PHE A 12 3.52 -30.55 25.15
C PHE A 12 3.45 -30.84 23.63
N GLY A 13 3.27 -32.12 23.25
CA GLY A 13 3.08 -32.51 21.85
C GLY A 13 1.78 -31.93 21.25
N LEU A 14 0.70 -31.84 22.04
CA LEU A 14 -0.57 -31.26 21.59
C LEU A 14 -0.48 -29.75 21.38
N ILE A 15 0.24 -29.02 22.27
CA ILE A 15 0.45 -27.56 22.16
C ILE A 15 1.32 -27.24 20.95
N VAL A 16 2.38 -28.00 20.68
CA VAL A 16 3.23 -27.83 19.49
C VAL A 16 2.46 -28.14 18.21
N ALA A 17 1.61 -29.15 18.19
CA ALA A 17 0.75 -29.48 17.04
C ALA A 17 -0.27 -28.36 16.75
N ILE A 18 -0.87 -27.75 17.78
CA ILE A 18 -1.80 -26.62 17.62
C ILE A 18 -1.08 -25.38 17.08
N PHE A 19 0.18 -25.14 17.46
CA PHE A 19 0.97 -24.03 16.95
C PHE A 19 1.36 -24.20 15.47
N LEU A 20 1.58 -25.43 15.01
CA LEU A 20 1.89 -25.74 13.61
C LEU A 20 0.67 -25.64 12.68
N PHE A 21 -0.56 -25.78 13.19
CA PHE A 21 -1.78 -25.61 12.40
C PHE A 21 -2.25 -24.15 12.28
N MET A 22 -1.66 -23.21 13.02
CA MET A 22 -1.96 -21.77 12.90
C MET A 22 -1.08 -21.02 11.88
N THR A 23 -0.33 -21.70 11.04
CA THR A 23 0.19 -21.08 9.80
C THR A 23 -0.96 -20.94 8.80
N GLY A 24 -1.96 -20.16 9.16
CA GLY A 24 -2.95 -19.67 8.22
C GLY A 24 -2.18 -18.98 7.10
N ASN A 25 -2.49 -19.35 5.85
CA ASN A 25 -1.99 -18.64 4.67
C ASN A 25 -2.34 -17.17 4.86
N ALA A 26 -1.41 -16.39 5.38
CA ALA A 26 -1.49 -14.95 5.27
C ALA A 26 -1.50 -14.67 3.78
N MET A 27 -2.67 -14.39 3.21
CA MET A 27 -2.79 -13.94 1.83
C MET A 27 -1.98 -12.66 1.74
N ALA A 28 -0.74 -12.78 1.30
CA ALA A 28 0.09 -11.64 1.05
C ALA A 28 -0.54 -10.88 -0.13
N TYR A 29 -0.98 -9.65 0.11
CA TYR A 29 -1.43 -8.79 -0.98
C TYR A 29 -0.27 -8.54 -1.95
N GLU A 30 -0.57 -8.50 -3.24
CA GLU A 30 0.42 -8.14 -4.24
C GLU A 30 0.92 -6.71 -4.01
N GLU A 31 2.25 -6.53 -4.00
CA GLU A 31 2.92 -5.23 -3.89
C GLU A 31 3.63 -4.86 -5.21
N PRO A 32 3.85 -3.56 -5.50
CA PRO A 32 4.70 -3.13 -6.60
C PRO A 32 6.15 -3.58 -6.36
N ASP A 33 6.74 -4.27 -7.34
CA ASP A 33 8.18 -4.50 -7.33
C ASP A 33 8.93 -3.19 -7.55
N TYR A 34 10.08 -3.10 -6.93
CA TYR A 34 11.01 -2.00 -7.16
C TYR A 34 12.46 -2.47 -7.09
N LYS A 35 13.30 -1.75 -7.77
CA LYS A 35 14.76 -1.86 -7.59
C LYS A 35 15.20 -0.84 -6.54
N LEU A 36 15.84 -1.30 -5.48
CA LEU A 36 16.49 -0.41 -4.52
C LEU A 36 17.74 0.20 -5.16
N ILE A 37 17.78 1.52 -5.24
CA ILE A 37 18.87 2.27 -5.85
C ILE A 37 19.83 2.79 -4.77
N LYS A 38 19.26 3.36 -3.69
CA LYS A 38 20.02 3.89 -2.56
C LYS A 38 19.22 3.71 -1.27
N ALA A 39 19.91 3.41 -0.19
CA ALA A 39 19.35 3.43 1.16
C ALA A 39 20.17 4.39 2.04
N THR A 40 19.48 5.14 2.89
CA THR A 40 20.04 6.00 3.94
C THR A 40 19.33 5.65 5.25
N ASP A 41 19.75 6.26 6.36
CA ASP A 41 19.07 6.08 7.65
C ASP A 41 17.65 6.71 7.66
N VAL A 42 17.35 7.62 6.74
CA VAL A 42 16.08 8.37 6.69
C VAL A 42 15.17 7.90 5.58
N TYR A 43 15.72 7.64 4.38
CA TYR A 43 14.92 7.32 3.20
C TYR A 43 15.62 6.33 2.27
N GLU A 44 14.83 5.73 1.39
CA GLU A 44 15.28 4.90 0.27
C GLU A 44 14.98 5.62 -1.05
N ILE A 45 15.86 5.46 -2.05
CA ILE A 45 15.53 5.75 -3.47
C ILE A 45 15.22 4.43 -4.12
N ARG A 46 14.01 4.33 -4.65
CA ARG A 46 13.48 3.14 -5.33
C ARG A 46 13.12 3.47 -6.76
N GLN A 47 13.40 2.56 -7.68
CA GLN A 47 12.96 2.62 -9.07
C GLN A 47 11.78 1.67 -9.27
N TYR A 48 10.64 2.21 -9.71
CA TYR A 48 9.42 1.47 -10.04
C TYR A 48 9.19 1.46 -11.54
N GLN A 49 8.48 0.42 -12.01
CA GLN A 49 7.93 0.36 -13.38
C GLN A 49 6.54 1.02 -13.44
N ASP A 50 6.07 1.32 -14.64
CA ASP A 50 4.68 1.74 -14.86
C ASP A 50 3.72 0.67 -14.34
N ARG A 51 2.65 1.08 -13.64
CA ARG A 51 1.63 0.17 -13.09
C ARG A 51 0.22 0.64 -13.46
N LEU A 52 -0.60 -0.32 -13.89
CA LEU A 52 -2.02 -0.08 -14.09
C LEU A 52 -2.73 0.08 -12.76
N ALA A 53 -3.65 1.03 -12.68
CA ALA A 53 -4.39 1.34 -11.47
C ALA A 53 -5.76 1.91 -11.80
N VAL A 54 -6.64 1.95 -10.81
CA VAL A 54 -7.88 2.72 -10.84
C VAL A 54 -7.80 3.85 -9.84
N GLN A 55 -8.32 5.01 -10.23
CA GLN A 55 -8.37 6.18 -9.36
C GLN A 55 -9.79 6.74 -9.24
N THR A 56 -10.05 7.41 -8.14
CA THR A 56 -11.24 8.26 -7.95
C THR A 56 -10.85 9.50 -7.19
N MET A 57 -11.46 10.63 -7.59
CA MET A 57 -11.25 11.89 -6.88
C MET A 57 -11.99 11.89 -5.55
N GLN A 58 -11.34 12.39 -4.52
CA GLN A 58 -11.94 12.58 -3.19
C GLN A 58 -12.40 14.03 -3.09
N THR A 59 -13.69 14.23 -3.07
CA THR A 59 -14.29 15.56 -2.82
C THR A 59 -14.30 15.82 -1.32
N SER A 60 -14.02 17.06 -0.92
CA SER A 60 -14.06 17.50 0.50
C SER A 60 -15.37 17.09 1.18
N GLY A 61 -15.27 16.40 2.32
CA GLY A 61 -16.42 15.94 3.11
C GLY A 61 -16.98 14.57 2.75
N GLN A 62 -16.49 13.88 1.72
CA GLN A 62 -16.96 12.54 1.35
C GLN A 62 -15.87 11.47 1.49
N ASN A 63 -15.93 10.69 2.58
CA ASN A 63 -15.06 9.52 2.80
C ASN A 63 -15.41 8.31 1.89
N GLY A 64 -15.97 8.55 0.70
CA GLY A 64 -16.46 7.50 -0.19
C GLY A 64 -15.45 6.93 -1.17
N ALA A 65 -14.25 7.53 -1.30
CA ALA A 65 -13.27 7.14 -2.31
C ALA A 65 -12.87 5.65 -2.20
N PHE A 66 -12.51 5.20 -0.99
CA PHE A 66 -12.19 3.80 -0.76
C PHE A 66 -13.35 2.87 -1.14
N ARG A 67 -14.58 3.22 -0.73
CA ARG A 67 -15.77 2.41 -1.03
C ARG A 67 -16.04 2.32 -2.53
N ARG A 68 -15.83 3.40 -3.29
CA ARG A 68 -16.01 3.39 -4.75
C ARG A 68 -15.03 2.42 -5.41
N LEU A 69 -13.73 2.56 -5.11
CA LEU A 69 -12.71 1.67 -5.67
C LEU A 69 -12.88 0.23 -5.20
N PHE A 70 -13.31 0.04 -3.94
CA PHE A 70 -13.59 -1.30 -3.41
C PHE A 70 -14.78 -1.97 -4.11
N LYS A 71 -15.84 -1.22 -4.45
CA LYS A 71 -16.95 -1.75 -5.26
C LYS A 71 -16.47 -2.19 -6.63
N TYR A 72 -15.64 -1.41 -7.31
CA TYR A 72 -15.07 -1.77 -8.59
C TYR A 72 -14.33 -3.11 -8.53
N ILE A 73 -13.40 -3.29 -7.59
CA ILE A 73 -12.65 -4.56 -7.46
C ILE A 73 -13.52 -5.71 -6.93
N SER A 74 -14.68 -5.41 -6.35
CA SER A 74 -15.64 -6.42 -5.86
C SER A 74 -16.63 -6.89 -6.93
N GLY A 75 -16.57 -6.35 -8.16
CA GLY A 75 -17.39 -6.76 -9.28
C GLY A 75 -18.30 -5.70 -9.87
N SER A 76 -18.28 -4.44 -9.38
CA SER A 76 -18.97 -3.32 -10.05
C SER A 76 -18.15 -2.82 -11.23
N ASN A 77 -18.01 -3.68 -12.24
CA ASN A 77 -17.31 -3.45 -13.49
C ASN A 77 -17.99 -4.22 -14.63
N GLU A 78 -17.76 -3.83 -15.84
CA GLU A 78 -18.43 -4.34 -17.07
C GLU A 78 -18.45 -5.87 -17.16
N SER A 79 -17.42 -6.56 -16.64
CA SER A 79 -17.35 -8.03 -16.67
C SER A 79 -17.91 -8.69 -15.40
N SER A 80 -18.45 -7.94 -14.43
CA SER A 80 -18.91 -8.41 -13.12
C SER A 80 -17.88 -9.28 -12.39
N SER A 81 -16.60 -9.09 -12.68
CA SER A 81 -15.50 -9.92 -12.18
C SER A 81 -14.87 -9.33 -10.92
N LYS A 82 -14.47 -10.22 -10.00
CA LYS A 82 -13.70 -9.83 -8.83
C LYS A 82 -12.22 -9.68 -9.18
N ILE A 83 -11.63 -8.58 -8.75
CA ILE A 83 -10.22 -8.26 -8.88
C ILE A 83 -9.58 -8.38 -7.51
N ALA A 84 -8.44 -9.05 -7.41
CA ALA A 84 -7.75 -9.19 -6.13
C ALA A 84 -7.28 -7.82 -5.60
N MET A 85 -7.43 -7.58 -4.30
CA MET A 85 -6.89 -6.38 -3.66
C MET A 85 -5.37 -6.41 -3.70
N THR A 86 -4.74 -5.27 -3.96
CA THR A 86 -3.30 -5.06 -3.91
C THR A 86 -2.94 -3.99 -2.89
N VAL A 87 -1.70 -3.89 -2.50
CA VAL A 87 -1.16 -2.81 -1.66
C VAL A 87 0.07 -2.17 -2.34
N PRO A 88 0.36 -0.92 -2.06
CA PRO A 88 -0.36 -0.01 -1.16
C PRO A 88 -1.60 0.61 -1.80
N VAL A 89 -2.49 1.14 -0.97
CA VAL A 89 -3.43 2.18 -1.37
C VAL A 89 -2.67 3.49 -1.40
N LEU A 90 -2.65 4.16 -2.57
CA LEU A 90 -2.06 5.47 -2.70
C LEU A 90 -3.11 6.57 -2.50
N GLN A 91 -2.69 7.66 -1.89
CA GLN A 91 -3.43 8.91 -1.82
C GLN A 91 -2.50 10.06 -2.24
N SER A 92 -2.98 10.89 -3.15
CA SER A 92 -2.38 12.18 -3.46
C SER A 92 -3.24 13.27 -2.84
N ASN A 93 -2.62 14.20 -2.13
CA ASN A 93 -3.29 15.37 -1.57
C ASN A 93 -2.58 16.60 -2.10
N ASN A 94 -3.21 17.30 -3.03
CA ASN A 94 -2.84 18.65 -3.38
C ASN A 94 -3.92 19.62 -2.86
N ASP A 95 -3.60 20.92 -2.79
CA ASP A 95 -4.44 21.92 -2.12
C ASP A 95 -5.86 22.00 -2.70
N ASN A 96 -6.09 21.55 -3.94
CA ASN A 96 -7.38 21.65 -4.62
C ASN A 96 -8.04 20.29 -4.93
N SER A 97 -7.33 19.17 -4.83
CA SER A 97 -7.89 17.85 -5.12
C SER A 97 -7.13 16.74 -4.41
N SER A 98 -7.87 15.75 -3.98
CA SER A 98 -7.31 14.53 -3.40
C SER A 98 -7.77 13.34 -4.24
N ALA A 99 -6.84 12.49 -4.64
CA ALA A 99 -7.15 11.25 -5.35
C ALA A 99 -6.79 10.03 -4.52
N MET A 100 -7.61 9.00 -4.60
CA MET A 100 -7.29 7.68 -4.09
C MET A 100 -7.07 6.73 -5.26
N ILE A 101 -6.05 5.88 -5.14
CA ILE A 101 -5.57 5.02 -6.22
C ILE A 101 -5.38 3.60 -5.68
N PHE A 102 -5.96 2.62 -6.38
CA PHE A 102 -5.70 1.19 -6.18
C PHE A 102 -4.94 0.66 -7.38
N PHE A 103 -3.79 0.03 -7.15
CA PHE A 103 -3.12 -0.71 -8.20
C PHE A 103 -3.94 -1.94 -8.59
N LEU A 104 -3.95 -2.28 -9.87
CA LEU A 104 -4.46 -3.57 -10.32
C LEU A 104 -3.35 -4.63 -10.25
N PRO A 105 -3.71 -5.92 -10.05
CA PRO A 105 -2.76 -7.02 -10.16
C PRO A 105 -1.94 -6.95 -11.46
N LYS A 106 -0.69 -7.39 -11.43
CA LYS A 106 0.23 -7.37 -12.58
C LYS A 106 -0.28 -8.15 -13.79
N SER A 107 -1.21 -9.10 -13.56
CA SER A 107 -1.86 -9.86 -14.62
C SER A 107 -2.75 -9.03 -15.53
N PHE A 108 -3.16 -7.82 -15.11
CA PHE A 108 -4.00 -6.93 -15.92
C PHE A 108 -3.16 -6.00 -16.80
N THR A 109 -3.63 -5.86 -18.05
CA THR A 109 -3.20 -4.83 -19.00
C THR A 109 -4.33 -3.82 -19.21
N LYS A 110 -4.07 -2.72 -19.93
CA LYS A 110 -5.15 -1.77 -20.28
C LYS A 110 -6.28 -2.41 -21.07
N GLN A 111 -5.96 -3.45 -21.86
CA GLN A 111 -6.93 -4.15 -22.71
C GLN A 111 -7.73 -5.20 -21.95
N SER A 112 -7.16 -5.80 -20.89
CA SER A 112 -7.80 -6.87 -20.12
C SER A 112 -8.45 -6.40 -18.82
N ALA A 113 -8.15 -5.19 -18.35
CA ALA A 113 -8.79 -4.63 -17.17
C ALA A 113 -10.25 -4.24 -17.50
N PRO A 114 -11.23 -4.72 -16.71
CA PRO A 114 -12.63 -4.40 -16.98
C PRO A 114 -12.91 -2.91 -16.76
N THR A 115 -13.76 -2.34 -17.62
CA THR A 115 -14.19 -0.95 -17.50
C THR A 115 -15.00 -0.75 -16.22
N PRO A 116 -14.74 0.32 -15.42
CA PRO A 116 -15.59 0.64 -14.28
C PRO A 116 -17.03 0.98 -14.70
N ASP A 117 -18.05 0.50 -13.97
CA ASP A 117 -19.45 0.88 -14.20
C ASP A 117 -19.75 2.33 -13.77
N ALA A 118 -18.91 2.90 -12.93
CA ALA A 118 -19.10 4.23 -12.35
C ALA A 118 -18.22 5.27 -13.04
N ASP A 119 -18.81 6.36 -13.55
CA ASP A 119 -18.14 7.45 -14.28
C ASP A 119 -17.05 8.19 -13.47
N ASN A 120 -17.09 8.08 -12.15
CA ASN A 120 -16.13 8.72 -11.24
C ASN A 120 -14.96 7.81 -10.84
N ILE A 121 -14.75 6.72 -11.56
CA ILE A 121 -13.58 5.83 -11.45
C ILE A 121 -12.89 5.80 -12.81
N GLU A 122 -11.60 6.08 -12.80
CA GLU A 122 -10.77 6.10 -14.01
C GLU A 122 -9.73 4.99 -14.00
N LEU A 123 -9.54 4.31 -15.12
CA LEU A 123 -8.43 3.40 -15.34
C LEU A 123 -7.21 4.22 -15.79
N ILE A 124 -6.15 4.22 -14.98
CA ILE A 124 -4.95 5.03 -15.21
C ILE A 124 -3.68 4.17 -15.23
N THR A 125 -2.61 4.76 -15.74
CA THR A 125 -1.24 4.25 -15.55
C THR A 125 -0.49 5.17 -14.58
N VAL A 126 -0.17 4.66 -13.40
CA VAL A 126 0.77 5.32 -12.49
C VAL A 126 2.16 5.17 -13.08
N LYS A 127 2.77 6.30 -13.43
CA LYS A 127 4.09 6.32 -14.05
C LYS A 127 5.17 5.85 -13.09
N GLY A 128 5.98 4.95 -13.56
CA GLY A 128 7.20 4.52 -12.89
C GLY A 128 8.25 5.64 -12.82
N GLY A 129 9.45 5.27 -12.45
CA GLY A 129 10.58 6.18 -12.27
C GLY A 129 11.16 6.08 -10.87
N PHE A 130 11.92 7.10 -10.47
CA PHE A 130 12.57 7.13 -9.17
C PHE A 130 11.68 7.80 -8.13
N TYR A 131 11.57 7.14 -6.98
CA TYR A 131 10.83 7.65 -5.82
C TYR A 131 11.71 7.60 -4.57
N ALA A 132 11.76 8.71 -3.87
CA ALA A 132 12.28 8.75 -2.51
C ALA A 132 11.15 8.35 -1.55
N VAL A 133 11.45 7.45 -0.63
CA VAL A 133 10.46 6.81 0.24
C VAL A 133 10.95 6.81 1.68
N ILE A 134 10.12 7.31 2.61
CA ILE A 134 10.31 7.15 4.05
C ILE A 134 9.23 6.21 4.59
N LYS A 135 9.65 5.14 5.28
CA LYS A 135 8.75 4.20 5.98
C LYS A 135 8.47 4.68 7.40
N TYR A 136 7.23 4.53 7.84
CA TYR A 136 6.85 4.86 9.22
C TYR A 136 5.68 4.02 9.70
N SER A 137 5.55 3.89 11.03
CA SER A 137 4.44 3.21 11.69
C SER A 137 3.42 4.20 12.26
N GLY A 138 2.40 3.67 12.90
CA GLY A 138 1.35 4.46 13.52
C GLY A 138 0.07 4.54 12.68
N ARG A 139 -0.89 5.32 13.17
CA ARG A 139 -2.18 5.51 12.47
C ARG A 139 -1.96 6.26 11.14
N SER A 140 -2.67 5.83 10.10
CA SER A 140 -2.66 6.48 8.77
C SER A 140 -3.51 7.75 8.81
N THR A 141 -3.00 8.79 9.48
CA THR A 141 -3.64 10.10 9.61
C THR A 141 -2.83 11.16 8.85
N SER A 142 -3.50 12.23 8.40
CA SER A 142 -2.83 13.36 7.75
C SER A 142 -1.71 13.95 8.62
N LYS A 143 -1.92 14.06 9.95
CA LYS A 143 -0.89 14.55 10.87
C LYS A 143 0.38 13.70 10.85
N ASN A 144 0.23 12.35 10.91
CA ASN A 144 1.37 11.43 10.90
C ASN A 144 2.07 11.44 9.53
N TYR A 145 1.29 11.46 8.45
CA TYR A 145 1.79 11.58 7.09
C TYR A 145 2.56 12.89 6.87
N ASN A 146 1.98 14.04 7.20
CA ASN A 146 2.59 15.36 7.00
C ASN A 146 3.93 15.48 7.74
N LYS A 147 4.01 14.93 8.97
CA LYS A 147 5.27 14.86 9.73
C LYS A 147 6.36 14.15 8.93
N HIS A 148 6.08 12.95 8.40
CA HIS A 148 7.08 12.15 7.72
C HIS A 148 7.37 12.65 6.30
N SER A 149 6.38 13.19 5.61
CA SER A 149 6.55 13.87 4.33
C SER A 149 7.48 15.10 4.45
N ALA A 150 7.31 15.91 5.51
CA ALA A 150 8.18 17.05 5.78
C ALA A 150 9.61 16.62 6.12
N LEU A 151 9.78 15.56 6.92
CA LEU A 151 11.11 14.98 7.20
C LEU A 151 11.80 14.51 5.92
N LEU A 152 11.07 13.80 5.05
CA LEU A 152 11.58 13.34 3.77
C LEU A 152 11.99 14.52 2.88
N LYS A 153 11.10 15.52 2.74
CA LYS A 153 11.38 16.72 1.93
C LYS A 153 12.64 17.47 2.42
N GLY A 154 12.79 17.61 3.74
CA GLY A 154 13.97 18.22 4.35
C GLY A 154 15.26 17.43 4.10
N ALA A 155 15.20 16.10 4.15
CA ALA A 155 16.34 15.24 3.86
C ALA A 155 16.75 15.28 2.38
N LEU A 156 15.77 15.32 1.47
CA LEU A 156 16.01 15.46 0.02
C LEU A 156 16.61 16.82 -0.31
N GLY A 157 16.13 17.91 0.33
CA GLY A 157 16.70 19.24 0.16
C GLY A 157 18.18 19.31 0.60
N LYS A 158 18.53 18.71 1.73
CA LYS A 158 19.94 18.61 2.18
C LYS A 158 20.81 17.79 1.23
N ALA A 159 20.24 16.82 0.55
CA ALA A 159 20.94 15.98 -0.43
C ALA A 159 20.93 16.55 -1.84
N ASN A 160 20.35 17.73 -2.06
CA ASN A 160 20.15 18.37 -3.36
C ASN A 160 19.44 17.48 -4.39
N ILE A 161 18.43 16.70 -3.95
CA ILE A 161 17.62 15.83 -4.79
C ILE A 161 16.29 16.54 -5.11
N PRO A 162 16.05 16.96 -6.37
CA PRO A 162 14.83 17.64 -6.76
C PRO A 162 13.62 16.69 -6.69
N THR A 163 12.51 17.21 -6.15
CA THR A 163 11.21 16.49 -6.14
C THR A 163 10.37 16.90 -7.35
N ILE A 164 9.57 15.96 -7.86
CA ILE A 164 8.66 16.15 -9.00
C ILE A 164 7.23 15.97 -8.53
N GLY A 165 6.43 17.03 -8.59
CA GLY A 165 5.01 16.99 -8.19
C GLY A 165 4.80 16.85 -6.69
N ASP A 166 3.57 16.46 -6.31
CA ASP A 166 3.14 16.35 -4.94
C ASP A 166 3.51 15.00 -4.31
N PRO A 167 3.68 14.95 -2.98
CA PRO A 167 3.97 13.71 -2.29
C PRO A 167 2.76 12.77 -2.27
N LEU A 168 3.05 11.48 -2.26
CA LEU A 168 2.07 10.41 -2.15
C LEU A 168 2.09 9.78 -0.75
N MET A 169 0.92 9.53 -0.19
CA MET A 169 0.76 8.68 0.99
C MET A 169 0.46 7.26 0.54
N ALA A 170 1.25 6.29 0.98
CA ALA A 170 1.06 4.89 0.69
C ALA A 170 0.71 4.12 1.98
N THR A 171 -0.42 3.41 1.98
CA THR A 171 -0.93 2.65 3.12
C THR A 171 -1.00 1.17 2.76
N TYR A 172 -0.33 0.32 3.56
CA TYR A 172 -0.18 -1.11 3.27
C TYR A 172 -1.11 -2.01 4.09
N ASN A 173 -1.64 -1.51 5.20
CA ASN A 173 -2.38 -2.34 6.14
C ASN A 173 -3.83 -1.89 6.28
N GLY A 174 -4.69 -2.87 6.56
CA GLY A 174 -6.11 -2.64 6.82
C GLY A 174 -6.38 -1.85 8.12
N PRO A 175 -7.64 -1.42 8.32
CA PRO A 175 -8.01 -0.55 9.45
C PRO A 175 -7.79 -1.22 10.81
N PHE A 176 -7.94 -2.53 10.91
CA PHE A 176 -7.84 -3.30 12.16
C PHE A 176 -6.42 -3.65 12.60
N THR A 177 -5.41 -3.38 11.77
CA THR A 177 -4.00 -3.58 12.14
C THR A 177 -3.63 -2.63 13.27
N LEU A 178 -2.97 -3.16 14.31
CA LEU A 178 -2.49 -2.35 15.43
C LEU A 178 -1.55 -1.24 14.95
N PRO A 179 -1.64 -0.01 15.46
CA PRO A 179 -0.91 1.13 14.92
C PRO A 179 0.59 0.92 14.79
N PHE A 180 1.23 0.30 15.77
CA PHE A 180 2.68 0.06 15.79
C PHE A 180 3.14 -1.02 14.79
N LEU A 181 2.20 -1.86 14.28
CA LEU A 181 2.45 -2.85 13.23
C LEU A 181 2.13 -2.33 11.84
N LYS A 182 1.53 -1.13 11.71
CA LYS A 182 1.22 -0.56 10.41
C LYS A 182 2.48 -0.11 9.69
N ARG A 183 2.55 -0.46 8.42
CA ARG A 183 3.49 0.11 7.45
C ARG A 183 2.77 1.19 6.67
N ASN A 184 3.27 2.41 6.79
CA ASN A 184 2.90 3.53 5.95
C ASN A 184 4.17 4.07 5.29
N GLU A 185 4.01 4.72 4.14
CA GLU A 185 5.13 5.37 3.46
C GLU A 185 4.68 6.76 2.98
N ALA A 186 5.59 7.73 3.08
CA ALA A 186 5.49 8.98 2.35
C ALA A 186 6.51 8.92 1.20
N MET A 187 6.08 9.33 0.01
CA MET A 187 6.86 9.15 -1.21
C MET A 187 6.88 10.45 -2.00
N TYR A 188 8.05 10.82 -2.53
CA TYR A 188 8.21 11.85 -3.55
C TYR A 188 8.79 11.24 -4.81
N ARG A 189 8.20 11.54 -5.96
CA ARG A 189 8.90 11.31 -7.21
C ARG A 189 10.09 12.25 -7.27
N VAL A 190 11.24 11.77 -7.73
CA VAL A 190 12.49 12.53 -7.74
C VAL A 190 13.18 12.48 -9.10
N ASP A 191 13.91 13.54 -9.43
CA ASP A 191 14.85 13.53 -10.54
C ASP A 191 16.17 12.93 -10.03
N TRP A 192 16.36 11.65 -10.32
CA TRP A 192 17.54 10.88 -9.91
C TRP A 192 18.39 10.58 -11.14
N LYS A 193 19.65 11.00 -11.08
CA LYS A 193 20.66 10.78 -12.15
C LYS A 193 21.68 9.72 -11.74
#